data_6ff796cc4ae89d8546e2e2a5292ee23a
#
_entry.id   6ff796cc4ae89d8546e2e2a5292ee23a
#
_cell.length_a   1.000
_cell.length_b   1.000
_cell.length_c   1.000
_cell.angle_alpha   90.00
_cell.angle_beta   90.00
_cell.angle_gamma   90.00
#
_symmetry.space_group_name_H-M   'P 1'
#
loop_
_entity.id
_entity.type
_entity.pdbx_description
1 polymer ?
#
loop_
_entity_poly.entity_id
_entity_poly.type
_entity_poly.pdbx_seq_one_letter_code
_entity_poly.pdbx_strand_id
1 'polypeptide(L)'
;MLSHVIVEFEAQLWIWDARRDDSWNFVTLPAEASDDIRELTAGPRRGFGAVKVRVRLGTSTWATSIFPDSKTGCYVLPVKRPVRTAEGIEAGDTVTVKVEVL
;
A
#
# COMPACT_ATOMS: atom_id res chain seq x y z
N MET A 1 -23.75 -9.49 7.55
CA MET A 1 -23.23 -8.29 6.88
C MET A 1 -21.72 -8.33 6.75
N LEU A 2 -21.25 -8.09 5.59
CA LEU A 2 -19.81 -8.09 5.36
C LEU A 2 -19.20 -6.77 5.77
N SER A 3 -18.08 -6.84 6.41
CA SER A 3 -17.33 -5.66 6.74
C SER A 3 -16.25 -5.48 5.69
N HIS A 4 -16.26 -4.33 5.06
CA HIS A 4 -15.19 -3.95 4.16
C HIS A 4 -14.40 -2.83 4.78
N VAL A 5 -13.11 -2.95 4.75
CA VAL A 5 -12.28 -1.82 5.10
C VAL A 5 -11.75 -1.24 3.80
N ILE A 6 -12.19 -0.04 3.52
CA ILE A 6 -11.71 0.73 2.37
C ILE A 6 -11.15 2.02 2.93
N VAL A 7 -9.89 2.29 2.65
CA VAL A 7 -9.26 3.52 3.10
C VAL A 7 -8.77 4.29 1.88
N GLU A 8 -8.95 5.59 1.92
CA GLU A 8 -8.46 6.48 0.87
C GLU A 8 -7.56 7.50 1.54
N PHE A 9 -6.39 7.70 0.97
CA PHE A 9 -5.41 8.59 1.57
C PHE A 9 -4.48 9.16 0.53
N GLU A 10 -3.79 10.24 0.89
CA GLU A 10 -2.73 10.80 0.07
C GLU A 10 -1.39 10.45 0.69
N ALA A 11 -0.44 10.11 -0.14
CA ALA A 11 0.89 9.77 0.33
C ALA A 11 1.92 10.05 -0.75
N GLN A 12 3.14 10.25 -0.35
CA GLN A 12 4.24 10.43 -1.28
C GLN A 12 4.78 9.08 -1.72
N LEU A 13 5.01 8.94 -3.00
CA LEU A 13 5.68 7.76 -3.54
C LEU A 13 7.16 7.85 -3.18
N TRP A 14 7.73 6.79 -2.65
CA TRP A 14 9.13 6.80 -2.26
C TRP A 14 9.86 5.57 -2.78
N ILE A 15 11.17 5.70 -2.95
CA ILE A 15 12.03 4.64 -3.46
C ILE A 15 12.76 3.99 -2.31
N TRP A 16 12.81 2.65 -2.33
CA TRP A 16 13.67 1.92 -1.41
C TRP A 16 15.07 1.91 -1.99
N ASP A 17 15.95 2.79 -1.47
CA ASP A 17 17.23 3.04 -2.02
C ASP A 17 18.26 1.94 -1.82
N ALA A 18 17.97 0.93 -1.02
CA ALA A 18 18.88 -0.16 -0.77
C ALA A 18 19.27 -0.90 -2.05
N ARG A 19 18.43 -0.81 -3.07
CA ARG A 19 18.67 -1.50 -4.34
C ARG A 19 19.23 -0.61 -5.43
N ARG A 20 19.15 0.67 -5.26
CA ARG A 20 19.51 1.63 -6.29
C ARG A 20 18.77 1.40 -7.60
N ASP A 21 17.57 0.90 -7.49
CA ASP A 21 16.77 0.46 -8.61
C ASP A 21 15.39 1.08 -8.43
N ASP A 22 14.92 1.79 -9.41
CA ASP A 22 13.64 2.50 -9.33
C ASP A 22 12.43 1.59 -9.40
N SER A 23 12.63 0.28 -9.51
CA SER A 23 11.51 -0.66 -9.53
C SER A 23 10.88 -0.84 -8.15
N TRP A 24 11.58 -0.48 -7.08
CA TRP A 24 11.09 -0.66 -5.72
C TRP A 24 10.55 0.65 -5.18
N ASN A 25 9.33 0.96 -5.57
CA ASN A 25 8.63 2.16 -5.13
C ASN A 25 7.46 1.77 -4.26
N PHE A 26 7.19 2.57 -3.22
CA PHE A 26 6.14 2.28 -2.26
C PHE A 26 5.41 3.54 -1.86
N VAL A 27 4.21 3.37 -1.33
CA VAL A 27 3.56 4.41 -0.52
C VAL A 27 3.34 3.83 0.87
N THR A 28 3.41 4.68 1.88
CA THR A 28 3.18 4.28 3.27
C THR A 28 1.76 4.66 3.65
N LEU A 29 0.99 3.71 4.15
CA LEU A 29 -0.37 3.98 4.61
C LEU A 29 -0.31 4.79 5.90
N PRO A 30 -1.27 5.70 6.13
CA PRO A 30 -1.32 6.44 7.37
C PRO A 30 -1.46 5.52 8.58
N ALA A 31 -1.04 6.00 9.73
CA ALA A 31 -1.08 5.22 10.97
C ALA A 31 -2.49 4.75 11.30
N GLU A 32 -3.48 5.63 11.15
CA GLU A 32 -4.86 5.26 11.43
C GLU A 32 -5.35 4.15 10.52
N ALA A 33 -5.08 4.27 9.22
CA ALA A 33 -5.48 3.24 8.26
C ALA A 33 -4.77 1.92 8.56
N SER A 34 -3.49 2.01 8.90
CA SER A 34 -2.71 0.82 9.23
C SER A 34 -3.25 0.11 10.47
N ASP A 35 -3.64 0.88 11.48
CA ASP A 35 -4.22 0.32 12.69
C ASP A 35 -5.56 -0.36 12.41
N ASP A 36 -6.40 0.26 11.61
CA ASP A 36 -7.70 -0.31 11.25
C ASP A 36 -7.52 -1.63 10.50
N ILE A 37 -6.59 -1.68 9.58
CA ILE A 37 -6.32 -2.89 8.82
C ILE A 37 -5.77 -3.98 9.72
N ARG A 38 -4.86 -3.62 10.62
CA ARG A 38 -4.26 -4.57 11.54
C ARG A 38 -5.33 -5.18 12.45
N GLU A 39 -6.24 -4.35 12.93
CA GLU A 39 -7.31 -4.80 13.79
C GLU A 39 -8.27 -5.73 13.04
N LEU A 40 -8.65 -5.36 11.83
CA LEU A 40 -9.52 -6.19 11.02
C LEU A 40 -8.92 -7.55 10.72
N THR A 41 -7.61 -7.60 10.53
CA THR A 41 -6.92 -8.82 10.16
C THR A 41 -6.27 -9.51 11.35
N ALA A 42 -6.58 -9.10 12.57
CA ALA A 42 -6.04 -9.71 13.77
C ALA A 42 -6.52 -11.16 13.89
N GLY A 43 -5.72 -11.98 14.52
CA GLY A 43 -6.03 -13.38 14.73
C GLY A 43 -4.88 -14.24 14.29
N PRO A 44 -5.03 -15.57 14.34
CA PRO A 44 -3.97 -16.47 13.94
C PRO A 44 -3.62 -16.24 12.48
N ARG A 45 -2.39 -15.91 12.22
CA ARG A 45 -1.93 -15.63 10.88
C ARG A 45 -0.64 -16.37 10.60
N ARG A 46 -0.44 -16.65 9.34
CA ARG A 46 0.79 -17.27 8.89
C ARG A 46 1.55 -16.27 8.03
N GLY A 47 2.85 -16.46 7.97
CA GLY A 47 3.72 -15.65 7.14
C GLY A 47 4.08 -14.33 7.81
N PHE A 48 4.24 -13.33 7.01
CA PHE A 48 4.83 -12.06 7.45
C PHE A 48 3.81 -10.99 7.81
N GLY A 49 2.56 -11.35 7.91
CA GLY A 49 1.54 -10.37 8.18
C GLY A 49 1.11 -9.58 6.95
N ALA A 50 1.48 -10.03 5.77
CA ALA A 50 1.02 -9.40 4.54
C ALA A 50 -0.49 -9.50 4.41
N VAL A 51 -1.12 -8.46 3.88
CA VAL A 51 -2.57 -8.40 3.74
C VAL A 51 -2.90 -8.18 2.27
N LYS A 52 -3.77 -9.02 1.73
CA LYS A 52 -4.19 -8.89 0.34
C LYS A 52 -5.18 -7.76 0.19
N VAL A 53 -4.97 -6.94 -0.82
CA VAL A 53 -5.79 -5.75 -1.04
C VAL A 53 -6.04 -5.55 -2.52
N ARG A 54 -7.10 -4.81 -2.81
CA ARG A 54 -7.33 -4.24 -4.13
C ARG A 54 -7.05 -2.75 -4.03
N VAL A 55 -6.31 -2.24 -5.00
CA VAL A 55 -5.83 -0.85 -4.96
C VAL A 55 -6.32 -0.10 -6.18
N ARG A 56 -6.74 1.12 -5.96
CA ARG A 56 -7.05 2.04 -7.04
C ARG A 56 -6.18 3.28 -6.90
N LEU A 57 -5.47 3.61 -7.96
CA LEU A 57 -4.62 4.80 -8.04
C LEU A 57 -4.87 5.42 -9.40
N GLY A 58 -5.49 6.60 -9.42
CA GLY A 58 -5.88 7.21 -10.68
C GLY A 58 -6.90 6.35 -11.41
N THR A 59 -6.56 5.94 -12.62
CA THR A 59 -7.43 5.05 -13.41
C THR A 59 -6.97 3.60 -13.32
N SER A 60 -5.90 3.32 -12.61
CA SER A 60 -5.36 1.97 -12.48
C SER A 60 -5.97 1.25 -11.29
N THR A 61 -6.30 -0.01 -11.47
CA THR A 61 -6.83 -0.87 -10.40
C THR A 61 -6.10 -2.21 -10.48
N TRP A 62 -5.62 -2.68 -9.34
CA TRP A 62 -4.93 -3.98 -9.32
C TRP A 62 -5.02 -4.59 -7.93
N ALA A 63 -4.70 -5.87 -7.85
CA ALA A 63 -4.65 -6.58 -6.59
C ALA A 63 -3.19 -6.84 -6.24
N THR A 64 -2.87 -6.70 -4.97
CA THR A 64 -1.52 -6.92 -4.48
C THR A 64 -1.59 -7.20 -2.97
N SER A 65 -0.46 -7.14 -2.31
CA SER A 65 -0.40 -7.25 -0.85
C SER A 65 0.30 -6.03 -0.29
N ILE A 66 -0.13 -5.62 0.89
CA ILE A 66 0.59 -4.62 1.66
C ILE A 66 1.36 -5.33 2.76
N PHE A 67 2.45 -4.74 3.20
CA PHE A 67 3.37 -5.38 4.14
C PHE A 67 3.61 -4.48 5.34
N PRO A 68 3.71 -5.06 6.53
CA PRO A 68 4.03 -4.24 7.70
C PRO A 68 5.49 -3.80 7.66
N ASP A 69 5.72 -2.54 7.97
CA ASP A 69 7.06 -1.97 8.07
C ASP A 69 7.38 -1.79 9.55
N SER A 70 8.36 -2.53 10.04
CA SER A 70 8.70 -2.49 11.46
C SER A 70 9.25 -1.16 11.92
N LYS A 71 9.80 -0.38 11.01
CA LYS A 71 10.37 0.93 11.37
C LYS A 71 9.29 1.94 11.71
N THR A 72 8.20 1.93 10.99
CA THR A 72 7.13 2.92 11.18
C THR A 72 5.91 2.34 11.86
N GLY A 73 5.77 1.01 11.86
CA GLY A 73 4.57 0.36 12.35
C GLY A 73 3.39 0.48 11.40
N CYS A 74 3.61 1.02 10.22
CA CYS A 74 2.57 1.20 9.22
C CYS A 74 2.74 0.17 8.11
N TYR A 75 1.67 -0.04 7.34
CA TYR A 75 1.77 -0.87 6.14
C TYR A 75 2.37 -0.08 4.99
N VAL A 76 3.08 -0.76 4.12
CA VAL A 76 3.59 -0.17 2.88
C VAL A 76 2.99 -0.89 1.69
N LEU A 77 2.68 -0.14 0.65
CA LEU A 77 2.08 -0.63 -0.58
C LEU A 77 3.07 -0.50 -1.71
N PRO A 78 3.43 -1.60 -2.37
CA PRO A 78 4.32 -1.49 -3.54
C PRO A 78 3.56 -0.94 -4.74
N VAL A 79 4.20 -0.04 -5.47
CA VAL A 79 3.64 0.53 -6.70
C VAL A 79 4.62 0.23 -7.82
N LYS A 80 4.30 -0.75 -8.63
CA LYS A 80 5.21 -1.26 -9.64
C LYS A 80 5.24 -0.35 -10.87
N ARG A 81 6.28 -0.53 -11.67
CA ARG A 81 6.52 0.31 -12.82
C ARG A 81 5.34 0.44 -13.79
N PRO A 82 4.62 -0.64 -14.13
CA PRO A 82 3.48 -0.49 -15.05
C PRO A 82 2.44 0.51 -14.58
N VAL A 83 2.17 0.54 -13.27
CA VAL A 83 1.24 1.51 -12.70
C VAL A 83 1.83 2.91 -12.75
N ARG A 84 3.09 3.05 -12.36
CA ARG A 84 3.74 4.37 -12.37
C ARG A 84 3.76 4.96 -13.78
N THR A 85 4.04 4.13 -14.76
CA THR A 85 4.05 4.56 -16.15
C THR A 85 2.65 4.95 -16.61
N ALA A 86 1.65 4.13 -16.31
CA ALA A 86 0.27 4.39 -16.71
C ALA A 86 -0.26 5.68 -16.10
N GLU A 87 0.14 5.99 -14.87
CA GLU A 87 -0.36 7.16 -14.16
C GLU A 87 0.55 8.39 -14.29
N GLY A 88 1.72 8.20 -14.90
CA GLY A 88 2.67 9.31 -15.06
C GLY A 88 3.22 9.83 -13.74
N ILE A 89 3.48 8.93 -12.80
CA ILE A 89 3.95 9.30 -11.46
C ILE A 89 5.36 8.78 -11.23
N GLU A 90 6.06 9.45 -10.33
CA GLU A 90 7.42 9.06 -9.97
C GLU A 90 7.65 9.37 -8.50
N ALA A 91 8.76 8.87 -7.97
CA ALA A 91 9.11 9.08 -6.57
C ALA A 91 9.12 10.57 -6.25
N GLY A 92 8.57 10.92 -5.10
CA GLY A 92 8.40 12.31 -4.69
C GLY A 92 7.02 12.86 -4.98
N ASP A 93 6.30 12.26 -5.91
CA ASP A 93 4.94 12.72 -6.21
C ASP A 93 3.98 12.33 -5.11
N THR A 94 3.03 13.20 -4.81
CA THR A 94 1.93 12.88 -3.89
C THR A 94 0.81 12.27 -4.71
N VAL A 95 0.35 11.12 -4.27
CA VAL A 95 -0.71 10.38 -4.99
C VAL A 95 -1.85 10.08 -4.04
N THR A 96 -3.05 9.99 -4.59
CA THR A 96 -4.22 9.58 -3.83
C THR A 96 -4.48 8.10 -4.12
N VAL A 97 -4.59 7.32 -3.08
CA VAL A 97 -4.68 5.88 -3.18
C VAL A 97 -5.90 5.39 -2.40
N LYS A 98 -6.64 4.49 -3.00
CA LYS A 98 -7.74 3.80 -2.32
C LYS A 98 -7.34 2.33 -2.18
N VAL A 99 -7.42 1.82 -0.97
CA VAL A 99 -7.06 0.44 -0.64
C VAL A 99 -8.25 -0.25 -0.03
N GLU A 100 -8.60 -1.39 -0.61
CA GLU A 100 -9.69 -2.22 -0.10
C GLU A 100 -9.11 -3.55 0.36
N VAL A 101 -9.36 -3.94 1.60
CA VAL A 101 -8.90 -5.22 2.13
C VAL A 101 -9.78 -6.32 1.56
N LEU A 102 -9.17 -7.33 1.00
CA LEU A 102 -9.89 -8.44 0.37
C LEU A 102 -10.19 -9.57 1.35
#